data_7aa29958aabc109b8f7d89aaec6cfbb7
#
_entry.id   7aa29958aabc109b8f7d89aaec6cfbb7
#
_cell.length_a   1.000
_cell.length_b   1.000
_cell.length_c   1.000
_cell.angle_alpha   90.00
_cell.angle_beta   90.00
_cell.angle_gamma   90.00
#
_symmetry.space_group_name_H-M   'P 1'
#
loop_
_entity.id
_entity.type
_entity.pdbx_description
1 polymer ?
#
loop_
_entity_poly.entity_id
_entity_poly.type
_entity_poly.pdbx_seq_one_letter_code
_entity_poly.pdbx_strand_id
1 'polypeptide(L)'
;MKKKVIKITLTLQDGVQTFTAEGDNRLSSTGLAISTNITYGNGAISPTAQITVYGLPLSTMNKLMRIQWNTMQAILNMVKIEVGEQGQPLKVAYEGNITFATVNTDGAPNVALVITSQMAVVEKMRPTAPFTIPKGEEVDAADIIKFLAQDMQYEFENYGVTHILTDTTLNGSNIEKIEKLAQMCDFDLYIEQRLIVICKKGGDREVKIPVITPKTGLIGYPAPDQRGITFSCAYDPLVRFGGIVQIRESIIGDVVNQDWRVYGLVATLEANIPQGKWQMNVNATWRNSKDAAVQR
;
A
#
# COMPACT_ATOMS: atom_id res chain seq x y z
N MET A 1 -10.70 19.56 16.33
CA MET A 1 -10.08 18.54 15.48
C MET A 1 -10.67 17.21 15.87
N LYS A 2 -11.19 16.41 14.93
CA LYS A 2 -11.78 15.11 15.26
C LYS A 2 -10.67 14.12 15.66
N LYS A 3 -10.99 13.22 16.61
CA LYS A 3 -10.07 12.19 17.06
C LYS A 3 -9.75 11.23 15.93
N LYS A 4 -8.47 10.88 15.76
CA LYS A 4 -8.00 9.90 14.78
C LYS A 4 -8.13 8.50 15.36
N VAL A 5 -8.48 7.54 14.52
CA VAL A 5 -8.67 6.15 14.89
C VAL A 5 -7.85 5.27 13.98
N ILE A 6 -7.05 4.39 14.58
CA ILE A 6 -6.38 3.28 13.90
C ILE A 6 -6.86 1.99 14.54
N LYS A 7 -7.37 1.09 13.72
CA LYS A 7 -7.77 -0.26 14.13
C LYS A 7 -6.90 -1.26 13.38
N ILE A 8 -6.21 -2.10 14.14
CA ILE A 8 -5.39 -3.21 13.63
C ILE A 8 -6.10 -4.51 13.91
N THR A 9 -6.35 -5.29 12.88
CA THR A 9 -6.88 -6.65 13.01
C THR A 9 -5.83 -7.62 12.54
N LEU A 10 -5.42 -8.53 13.43
CA LEU A 10 -4.53 -9.65 13.12
C LEU A 10 -5.38 -10.90 12.95
N THR A 11 -5.33 -11.50 11.79
CA THR A 11 -5.92 -12.82 11.52
C THR A 11 -4.82 -13.84 11.63
N LEU A 12 -4.83 -14.59 12.73
CA LEU A 12 -3.85 -15.61 13.08
C LEU A 12 -4.45 -16.99 12.86
N GLN A 13 -3.62 -18.02 12.76
CA GLN A 13 -4.12 -19.41 12.68
C GLN A 13 -4.92 -19.83 13.91
N ASP A 14 -4.58 -19.30 15.08
CA ASP A 14 -5.25 -19.62 16.37
C ASP A 14 -6.39 -18.65 16.68
N GLY A 15 -6.76 -17.73 15.78
CA GLY A 15 -7.88 -16.79 15.96
C GLY A 15 -7.59 -15.36 15.51
N VAL A 16 -8.53 -14.48 15.81
CA VAL A 16 -8.45 -13.05 15.43
C VAL A 16 -8.18 -12.20 16.65
N GLN A 17 -7.25 -11.25 16.54
CA GLN A 17 -6.96 -10.25 17.55
C GLN A 17 -7.14 -8.85 16.96
N THR A 18 -7.74 -7.95 17.72
CA THR A 18 -8.00 -6.58 17.30
C THR A 18 -7.47 -5.59 18.31
N PHE A 19 -6.75 -4.58 17.83
CA PHE A 19 -6.23 -3.46 18.61
C PHE A 19 -6.75 -2.15 18.04
N THR A 20 -7.21 -1.25 18.91
CA THR A 20 -7.74 0.06 18.49
C THR A 20 -7.08 1.15 19.30
N ALA A 21 -6.55 2.17 18.62
CA ALA A 21 -6.09 3.40 19.22
C ALA A 21 -6.96 4.56 18.75
N GLU A 22 -7.44 5.37 19.72
CA GLU A 22 -8.22 6.57 19.47
C GLU A 22 -7.58 7.73 20.19
N GLY A 23 -7.30 8.82 19.50
CA GLY A 23 -6.68 9.98 20.13
C GLY A 23 -6.69 11.23 19.25
N ASP A 24 -6.53 12.39 19.87
CA ASP A 24 -6.38 13.66 19.19
C ASP A 24 -4.92 14.03 18.87
N ASN A 25 -3.98 13.19 19.26
CA ASN A 25 -2.54 13.35 19.09
C ASN A 25 -1.95 14.63 19.76
N ARG A 26 -2.72 15.30 20.61
CA ARG A 26 -2.31 16.52 21.31
C ARG A 26 -1.93 16.29 22.76
N LEU A 27 -2.61 15.36 23.41
CA LEU A 27 -2.43 15.02 24.80
C LEU A 27 -2.04 13.56 24.95
N SER A 28 -1.17 13.27 25.91
CA SER A 28 -0.93 11.90 26.35
C SER A 28 -2.22 11.35 26.95
N SER A 29 -2.78 10.30 26.34
CA SER A 29 -3.96 9.62 26.86
C SER A 29 -3.60 8.23 27.36
N THR A 30 -4.44 7.70 28.23
CA THR A 30 -4.34 6.30 28.68
C THR A 30 -4.93 5.40 27.60
N GLY A 31 -4.27 4.30 27.29
CA GLY A 31 -4.72 3.32 26.32
C GLY A 31 -3.66 2.96 25.29
N LEU A 32 -4.06 2.27 24.25
CA LEU A 32 -3.15 1.90 23.17
C LEU A 32 -2.78 3.13 22.33
N ALA A 33 -1.51 3.23 21.99
CA ALA A 33 -1.01 4.15 20.98
C ALA A 33 -0.47 3.35 19.80
N ILE A 34 -0.81 3.75 18.58
CA ILE A 34 -0.42 3.04 17.37
C ILE A 34 0.22 3.99 16.38
N SER A 35 1.40 3.60 15.89
CA SER A 35 2.07 4.23 14.75
C SER A 35 2.12 3.24 13.59
N THR A 36 1.78 3.69 12.39
CA THR A 36 1.89 2.92 11.17
C THR A 36 2.64 3.68 10.10
N ASN A 37 3.57 2.99 9.43
CA ASN A 37 4.26 3.51 8.26
C ASN A 37 3.98 2.55 7.09
N ILE A 38 3.22 3.01 6.10
CA ILE A 38 2.80 2.22 4.96
C ILE A 38 3.50 2.75 3.72
N THR A 39 4.35 1.93 3.11
CA THR A 39 5.00 2.24 1.83
C THR A 39 4.24 1.51 0.72
N TYR A 40 3.70 2.28 -0.21
CA TYR A 40 3.03 1.72 -1.39
C TYR A 40 4.06 1.55 -2.52
N GLY A 41 4.06 0.37 -3.14
CA GLY A 41 4.94 0.03 -4.24
C GLY A 41 4.19 -0.11 -5.57
N ASN A 42 4.93 -0.28 -6.65
CA ASN A 42 4.40 -0.71 -7.94
C ASN A 42 4.41 -2.25 -8.05
N GLY A 43 4.01 -2.82 -9.20
CA GLY A 43 3.97 -4.27 -9.40
C GLY A 43 5.26 -5.03 -9.09
N ALA A 44 6.43 -4.40 -9.23
CA ALA A 44 7.73 -5.01 -8.90
C ALA A 44 8.03 -4.95 -7.39
N ILE A 45 7.52 -3.93 -6.70
CA ILE A 45 7.71 -3.74 -5.26
C ILE A 45 6.36 -3.82 -4.59
N SER A 46 6.10 -4.92 -3.89
CA SER A 46 4.86 -5.09 -3.13
C SER A 46 4.80 -4.08 -1.99
N PRO A 47 3.62 -3.48 -1.72
CA PRO A 47 3.43 -2.61 -0.58
C PRO A 47 3.82 -3.26 0.74
N THR A 48 4.43 -2.47 1.63
CA THR A 48 4.86 -2.91 2.96
C THR A 48 4.27 -2.02 4.03
N ALA A 49 4.08 -2.56 5.23
CA ALA A 49 3.67 -1.80 6.40
C ALA A 49 4.52 -2.17 7.61
N GLN A 50 4.95 -1.15 8.35
CA GLN A 50 5.51 -1.29 9.67
C GLN A 50 4.52 -0.70 10.68
N ILE A 51 4.17 -1.50 11.68
CA ILE A 51 3.16 -1.17 12.68
C ILE A 51 3.82 -1.24 14.04
N THR A 52 3.69 -0.18 14.83
CA THR A 52 4.20 -0.14 16.21
C THR A 52 3.03 0.10 17.14
N VAL A 53 2.82 -0.82 18.09
CA VAL A 53 1.73 -0.76 19.06
C VAL A 53 2.31 -0.64 20.47
N TYR A 54 1.98 0.45 21.15
CA TYR A 54 2.36 0.73 22.54
C TYR A 54 1.20 0.45 23.49
N GLY A 55 1.53 0.11 24.74
CA GLY A 55 0.54 -0.10 25.80
C GLY A 55 -0.08 -1.50 25.85
N LEU A 56 0.43 -2.44 25.05
CA LEU A 56 0.00 -3.85 25.15
C LEU A 56 0.63 -4.52 26.39
N PRO A 57 -0.10 -5.44 27.06
CA PRO A 57 0.47 -6.31 28.07
C PRO A 57 1.60 -7.17 27.50
N LEU A 58 2.66 -7.38 28.26
CA LEU A 58 3.81 -8.19 27.82
C LEU A 58 3.42 -9.63 27.48
N SER A 59 2.42 -10.19 28.17
CA SER A 59 1.87 -11.53 27.88
C SER A 59 1.27 -11.61 26.46
N THR A 60 0.59 -10.56 26.01
CA THR A 60 0.04 -10.46 24.65
C THR A 60 1.16 -10.30 23.63
N MET A 61 2.14 -9.41 23.89
CA MET A 61 3.30 -9.26 23.02
C MET A 61 4.07 -10.57 22.85
N ASN A 62 4.30 -11.31 23.93
CA ASN A 62 5.00 -12.61 23.89
C ASN A 62 4.25 -13.67 23.08
N LYS A 63 2.90 -13.66 23.09
CA LYS A 63 2.12 -14.55 22.23
C LYS A 63 2.33 -14.22 20.75
N LEU A 64 2.35 -12.95 20.42
CA LEU A 64 2.53 -12.48 19.04
C LEU A 64 3.97 -12.70 18.54
N MET A 65 4.98 -12.59 19.41
CA MET A 65 6.37 -12.94 19.07
C MET A 65 6.55 -14.42 18.71
N ARG A 66 5.78 -15.34 19.27
CA ARG A 66 5.88 -16.77 18.96
C ARG A 66 5.51 -17.09 17.51
N ILE A 67 4.78 -16.20 16.84
CA ILE A 67 4.42 -16.33 15.42
C ILE A 67 5.68 -16.28 14.56
N GLN A 68 6.70 -15.55 14.99
CA GLN A 68 7.96 -15.34 14.26
C GLN A 68 8.81 -16.62 14.09
N TRP A 69 8.79 -17.54 15.07
CA TRP A 69 9.67 -18.71 15.08
C TRP A 69 9.13 -19.91 14.29
N ASN A 70 7.88 -19.83 13.85
CA ASN A 70 7.22 -20.91 13.09
C ASN A 70 7.15 -20.49 11.61
N THR A 71 8.30 -20.50 10.97
CA THR A 71 8.64 -19.79 9.73
C THR A 71 7.64 -19.89 8.57
N MET A 72 7.10 -21.05 8.26
CA MET A 72 6.15 -21.19 7.14
C MET A 72 4.70 -20.88 7.56
N GLN A 73 4.33 -21.12 8.79
CA GLN A 73 2.99 -20.83 9.31
C GLN A 73 2.80 -19.34 9.61
N ALA A 74 3.86 -18.63 10.00
CA ALA A 74 3.78 -17.18 10.27
C ALA A 74 3.37 -16.37 9.05
N ILE A 75 3.80 -16.76 7.85
CA ILE A 75 3.49 -16.06 6.60
C ILE A 75 2.00 -16.12 6.26
N LEU A 76 1.25 -17.11 6.75
CA LEU A 76 -0.19 -17.21 6.56
C LEU A 76 -0.99 -16.23 7.44
N ASN A 77 -0.34 -15.63 8.45
CA ASN A 77 -1.00 -14.64 9.29
C ASN A 77 -1.11 -13.30 8.56
N MET A 78 -2.25 -12.67 8.71
CA MET A 78 -2.56 -11.40 8.03
C MET A 78 -2.75 -10.27 9.01
N VAL A 79 -2.40 -9.07 8.57
CA VAL A 79 -2.73 -7.83 9.26
C VAL A 79 -3.56 -6.94 8.34
N LYS A 80 -4.62 -6.36 8.91
CA LYS A 80 -5.46 -5.35 8.29
C LYS A 80 -5.38 -4.07 9.10
N ILE A 81 -5.10 -2.95 8.44
CA ILE A 81 -5.05 -1.62 9.03
C ILE A 81 -6.26 -0.83 8.51
N GLU A 82 -7.16 -0.47 9.41
CA GLU A 82 -8.30 0.38 9.14
C GLU A 82 -8.12 1.72 9.84
N VAL A 83 -8.35 2.82 9.12
CA VAL A 83 -8.08 4.18 9.61
C VAL A 83 -9.25 5.12 9.34
N GLY A 84 -9.39 6.14 10.18
CA GLY A 84 -10.45 7.12 10.01
C GLY A 84 -10.56 8.11 11.15
N GLU A 85 -11.75 8.66 11.31
CA GLU A 85 -12.10 9.57 12.39
C GLU A 85 -13.15 8.94 13.29
N GLN A 86 -13.12 9.25 14.57
CA GLN A 86 -14.08 8.74 15.54
C GLN A 86 -15.51 9.08 15.11
N GLY A 87 -16.38 8.06 15.14
CA GLY A 87 -17.79 8.19 14.73
C GLY A 87 -18.03 8.14 13.21
N GLN A 88 -16.98 7.87 12.41
CA GLN A 88 -17.10 7.67 10.97
C GLN A 88 -16.71 6.22 10.61
N PRO A 89 -17.21 5.67 9.49
CA PRO A 89 -16.73 4.39 8.98
C PRO A 89 -15.22 4.41 8.72
N LEU A 90 -14.51 3.40 9.23
CA LEU A 90 -13.09 3.26 8.97
C LEU A 90 -12.87 2.74 7.56
N LYS A 91 -11.79 3.21 6.91
CA LYS A 91 -11.38 2.75 5.59
C LYS A 91 -10.14 1.88 5.72
N VAL A 92 -10.05 0.84 4.92
CA VAL A 92 -8.86 0.00 4.84
C VAL A 92 -7.73 0.82 4.21
N ALA A 93 -6.65 1.01 4.96
CA ALA A 93 -5.43 1.64 4.47
C ALA A 93 -4.44 0.60 3.95
N TYR A 94 -4.41 -0.60 4.56
CA TYR A 94 -3.48 -1.65 4.20
C TYR A 94 -4.00 -3.02 4.63
N GLU A 95 -3.69 -4.04 3.85
CA GLU A 95 -3.90 -5.45 4.20
C GLU A 95 -2.74 -6.29 3.62
N GLY A 96 -2.10 -7.12 4.44
CA GLY A 96 -0.96 -7.94 3.98
C GLY A 96 -0.59 -9.03 4.96
N ASN A 97 0.36 -9.87 4.55
CA ASN A 97 0.88 -10.96 5.36
C ASN A 97 1.91 -10.45 6.38
N ILE A 98 1.86 -10.96 7.60
CA ILE A 98 2.85 -10.64 8.63
C ILE A 98 4.15 -11.39 8.29
N THR A 99 5.23 -10.65 8.05
CA THR A 99 6.56 -11.20 7.76
C THR A 99 7.44 -11.28 9.00
N PHE A 100 7.20 -10.38 9.96
CA PHE A 100 8.00 -10.31 11.18
C PHE A 100 7.20 -9.64 12.31
N ALA A 101 7.36 -10.13 13.54
CA ALA A 101 6.81 -9.50 14.73
C ALA A 101 7.80 -9.61 15.90
N THR A 102 8.14 -8.50 16.53
CA THR A 102 9.08 -8.44 17.65
C THR A 102 8.66 -7.42 18.69
N VAL A 103 9.19 -7.55 19.89
CA VAL A 103 9.07 -6.53 20.94
C VAL A 103 10.30 -5.64 20.88
N ASN A 104 10.07 -4.33 20.72
CA ASN A 104 11.10 -3.32 20.86
C ASN A 104 11.18 -2.88 22.33
N THR A 105 12.32 -3.08 22.95
CA THR A 105 12.61 -2.72 24.36
C THR A 105 13.48 -1.48 24.50
N ASP A 106 13.96 -0.88 23.41
CA ASP A 106 14.91 0.25 23.46
C ASP A 106 14.32 1.49 24.15
N GLY A 107 12.99 1.61 24.17
CA GLY A 107 12.26 2.69 24.83
C GLY A 107 11.78 2.36 26.24
N ALA A 108 12.38 1.37 26.93
CA ALA A 108 11.92 1.00 28.28
C ALA A 108 11.82 2.22 29.22
N PRO A 109 10.74 2.36 30.03
CA PRO A 109 9.69 1.35 30.27
C PRO A 109 8.60 1.23 29.19
N ASN A 110 8.61 2.06 28.15
CA ASN A 110 7.62 2.09 27.08
C ASN A 110 7.98 1.07 25.99
N VAL A 111 7.79 -0.20 26.29
CA VAL A 111 7.99 -1.27 25.30
C VAL A 111 6.89 -1.27 24.27
N ALA A 112 7.20 -1.67 23.03
CA ALA A 112 6.28 -1.69 21.91
C ALA A 112 6.34 -3.01 21.14
N LEU A 113 5.20 -3.46 20.63
CA LEU A 113 5.14 -4.52 19.63
C LEU A 113 5.36 -3.89 18.25
N VAL A 114 6.35 -4.38 17.52
CA VAL A 114 6.62 -3.98 16.13
C VAL A 114 6.26 -5.13 15.21
N ILE A 115 5.38 -4.87 14.25
CA ILE A 115 4.94 -5.83 13.24
C ILE A 115 5.36 -5.29 11.87
N THR A 116 6.06 -6.11 11.10
CA THR A 116 6.35 -5.85 9.68
C THR A 116 5.47 -6.74 8.83
N SER A 117 4.91 -6.17 7.80
CA SER A 117 4.00 -6.85 6.88
C SER A 117 4.33 -6.49 5.43
N GLN A 118 4.08 -7.44 4.54
CA GLN A 118 4.19 -7.24 3.10
C GLN A 118 2.99 -7.85 2.40
N MET A 119 2.53 -7.18 1.35
CA MET A 119 1.39 -7.60 0.55
C MET A 119 1.76 -8.72 -0.42
N ALA A 120 0.83 -9.64 -0.66
CA ALA A 120 0.95 -10.72 -1.66
C ALA A 120 2.15 -11.68 -1.47
N VAL A 121 2.63 -11.87 -0.24
CA VAL A 121 3.78 -12.77 0.04
C VAL A 121 3.41 -14.22 -0.22
N VAL A 122 2.24 -14.65 0.24
CA VAL A 122 1.77 -16.04 0.07
C VAL A 122 1.54 -16.33 -1.40
N GLU A 123 0.92 -15.40 -2.12
CA GLU A 123 0.64 -15.51 -3.55
C GLU A 123 1.93 -15.57 -4.39
N LYS A 124 2.99 -14.86 -3.98
CA LYS A 124 4.32 -14.96 -4.62
C LYS A 124 5.03 -16.28 -4.32
N MET A 125 4.87 -16.81 -3.13
CA MET A 125 5.55 -18.05 -2.72
C MET A 125 4.84 -19.32 -3.19
N ARG A 126 3.59 -19.24 -3.63
CA ARG A 126 2.78 -20.39 -4.04
C ARG A 126 2.91 -20.64 -5.53
N PRO A 127 3.73 -21.61 -5.99
CA PRO A 127 3.79 -21.98 -7.39
C PRO A 127 2.45 -22.56 -7.84
N THR A 128 2.05 -22.20 -9.04
CA THR A 128 0.82 -22.68 -9.69
C THR A 128 1.14 -23.39 -11.00
N ALA A 129 0.18 -24.15 -11.54
CA ALA A 129 0.36 -24.83 -12.81
C ALA A 129 0.77 -23.84 -13.92
N PRO A 130 1.64 -24.26 -14.86
CA PRO A 130 1.98 -23.42 -16.00
C PRO A 130 0.72 -22.99 -16.75
N PHE A 131 0.69 -21.75 -17.21
CA PHE A 131 -0.35 -21.26 -18.12
C PHE A 131 0.23 -21.24 -19.54
N THR A 132 -0.34 -22.00 -20.45
CA THR A 132 0.16 -22.14 -21.81
C THR A 132 -0.92 -21.75 -22.82
N ILE A 133 -0.57 -20.88 -23.76
CA ILE A 133 -1.37 -20.55 -24.95
C ILE A 133 -0.85 -21.45 -26.07
N PRO A 134 -1.69 -22.36 -26.61
CA PRO A 134 -1.30 -23.22 -27.70
C PRO A 134 -0.94 -22.43 -28.97
N LYS A 135 -0.11 -23.02 -29.80
CA LYS A 135 0.23 -22.44 -31.11
C LYS A 135 -1.01 -22.29 -31.98
N GLY A 136 -1.25 -21.07 -32.48
CA GLY A 136 -2.40 -20.74 -33.31
C GLY A 136 -3.63 -20.25 -32.55
N GLU A 137 -3.58 -20.21 -31.22
CA GLU A 137 -4.58 -19.54 -30.41
C GLU A 137 -4.10 -18.12 -30.07
N GLU A 138 -5.04 -17.18 -30.04
CA GLU A 138 -4.82 -15.77 -29.69
C GLU A 138 -5.57 -15.45 -28.40
N VAL A 139 -4.87 -14.94 -27.38
CA VAL A 139 -5.47 -14.56 -26.08
C VAL A 139 -5.01 -13.18 -25.68
N ASP A 140 -5.92 -12.33 -25.20
CA ASP A 140 -5.54 -11.02 -24.66
C ASP A 140 -4.86 -11.18 -23.30
N ALA A 141 -3.75 -10.50 -23.12
CA ALA A 141 -3.01 -10.45 -21.84
C ALA A 141 -3.90 -10.01 -20.67
N ALA A 142 -4.84 -9.11 -20.92
CA ALA A 142 -5.79 -8.65 -19.89
C ALA A 142 -6.72 -9.79 -19.41
N ASP A 143 -7.15 -10.67 -20.30
CA ASP A 143 -8.00 -11.83 -19.96
C ASP A 143 -7.23 -12.86 -19.14
N ILE A 144 -5.95 -13.08 -19.47
CA ILE A 144 -5.06 -13.96 -18.70
C ILE A 144 -4.89 -13.39 -17.28
N ILE A 145 -4.61 -12.08 -17.16
CA ILE A 145 -4.42 -11.44 -15.86
C ILE A 145 -5.70 -11.50 -15.03
N LYS A 146 -6.85 -11.27 -15.66
CA LYS A 146 -8.16 -11.40 -15.01
C LYS A 146 -8.38 -12.80 -14.46
N PHE A 147 -8.07 -13.82 -15.25
CA PHE A 147 -8.17 -15.23 -14.83
C PHE A 147 -7.24 -15.52 -13.62
N LEU A 148 -5.97 -15.10 -13.70
CA LEU A 148 -4.99 -15.31 -12.63
C LEU A 148 -5.36 -14.53 -11.34
N ALA A 149 -5.93 -13.32 -11.48
CA ALA A 149 -6.42 -12.53 -10.37
C ALA A 149 -7.60 -13.23 -9.67
N GLN A 150 -8.56 -13.73 -10.44
CA GLN A 150 -9.72 -14.45 -9.91
C GLN A 150 -9.31 -15.74 -9.17
N ASP A 151 -8.32 -16.47 -9.67
CA ASP A 151 -7.77 -17.67 -9.01
C ASP A 151 -7.17 -17.34 -7.64
N MET A 152 -6.61 -16.13 -7.47
CA MET A 152 -6.12 -15.61 -6.20
C MET A 152 -7.20 -14.94 -5.33
N GLN A 153 -8.45 -14.86 -5.79
CA GLN A 153 -9.54 -14.10 -5.16
C GLN A 153 -9.22 -12.58 -5.06
N TYR A 154 -8.57 -12.04 -6.09
CA TYR A 154 -8.30 -10.62 -6.26
C TYR A 154 -9.31 -10.02 -7.24
N GLU A 155 -9.70 -8.77 -7.01
CA GLU A 155 -10.41 -7.96 -7.96
C GLU A 155 -9.48 -7.53 -9.09
N PHE A 156 -10.04 -7.19 -10.26
CA PHE A 156 -9.28 -6.83 -11.44
C PHE A 156 -9.87 -5.60 -12.13
N GLU A 157 -9.02 -4.60 -12.42
CA GLU A 157 -9.35 -3.41 -13.19
C GLU A 157 -8.38 -3.24 -14.36
N ASN A 158 -8.92 -2.98 -15.55
CA ASN A 158 -8.14 -2.74 -16.78
C ASN A 158 -8.42 -1.34 -17.34
N TYR A 159 -7.40 -0.50 -17.40
CA TYR A 159 -7.45 0.83 -17.98
C TYR A 159 -6.82 0.85 -19.38
N GLY A 160 -7.48 0.15 -20.29
CA GLY A 160 -7.21 0.16 -21.74
C GLY A 160 -6.00 -0.64 -22.20
N VAL A 161 -5.50 -1.58 -21.42
CA VAL A 161 -4.48 -2.54 -21.87
C VAL A 161 -5.15 -3.58 -22.74
N THR A 162 -4.65 -3.73 -23.98
CA THR A 162 -5.01 -4.78 -24.92
C THR A 162 -3.72 -5.24 -25.59
N HIS A 163 -3.38 -6.50 -25.45
CA HIS A 163 -2.18 -7.07 -26.06
C HIS A 163 -2.41 -8.55 -26.35
N ILE A 164 -2.43 -8.89 -27.62
CA ILE A 164 -2.65 -10.27 -28.05
C ILE A 164 -1.36 -11.08 -27.95
N LEU A 165 -1.45 -12.20 -27.27
CA LEU A 165 -0.38 -13.17 -27.09
C LEU A 165 -0.70 -14.47 -27.83
N THR A 166 0.35 -15.08 -28.38
CA THR A 166 0.31 -16.37 -29.04
C THR A 166 1.50 -17.21 -28.60
N ASP A 167 1.38 -18.53 -28.64
CA ASP A 167 2.50 -19.48 -28.40
C ASP A 167 3.34 -19.10 -27.16
N THR A 168 2.67 -18.80 -26.05
CA THR A 168 3.32 -18.29 -24.83
C THR A 168 3.08 -19.24 -23.66
N THR A 169 4.13 -19.54 -22.91
CA THR A 169 4.05 -20.31 -21.66
C THR A 169 4.55 -19.47 -20.48
N LEU A 170 3.72 -19.35 -19.48
CA LEU A 170 4.00 -18.61 -18.23
C LEU A 170 4.18 -19.61 -17.09
N ASN A 171 5.31 -19.55 -16.42
CA ASN A 171 5.67 -20.39 -15.27
C ASN A 171 5.86 -19.53 -14.01
N GLY A 172 5.69 -20.16 -12.86
CA GLY A 172 5.86 -19.54 -11.54
C GLY A 172 4.54 -19.37 -10.78
N SER A 173 4.52 -18.51 -9.80
CA SER A 173 3.29 -18.12 -9.08
C SER A 173 2.39 -17.24 -9.97
N ASN A 174 1.13 -17.08 -9.58
CA ASN A 174 0.22 -16.23 -10.36
C ASN A 174 0.70 -14.76 -10.40
N ILE A 175 1.25 -14.26 -9.29
CA ILE A 175 1.83 -12.90 -9.26
C ILE A 175 3.03 -12.79 -10.20
N GLU A 176 3.95 -13.77 -10.18
CA GLU A 176 5.11 -13.75 -11.09
C GLU A 176 4.71 -13.82 -12.56
N LYS A 177 3.66 -14.59 -12.89
CA LYS A 177 3.10 -14.62 -14.26
C LYS A 177 2.55 -13.27 -14.68
N ILE A 178 1.81 -12.57 -13.78
CA ILE A 178 1.27 -11.24 -14.02
C ILE A 178 2.40 -10.21 -14.16
N GLU A 179 3.41 -10.24 -13.29
CA GLU A 179 4.59 -9.37 -13.37
C GLU A 179 5.35 -9.59 -14.70
N LYS A 180 5.48 -10.84 -15.12
CA LYS A 180 6.11 -11.19 -16.41
C LYS A 180 5.31 -10.67 -17.60
N LEU A 181 3.99 -10.79 -17.56
CA LEU A 181 3.11 -10.22 -18.60
C LEU A 181 3.24 -8.69 -18.64
N ALA A 182 3.30 -8.02 -17.50
CA ALA A 182 3.48 -6.57 -17.44
C ALA A 182 4.80 -6.14 -18.10
N GLN A 183 5.87 -6.91 -17.91
CA GLN A 183 7.17 -6.65 -18.54
C GLN A 183 7.17 -6.95 -20.03
N MET A 184 6.57 -8.09 -20.46
CA MET A 184 6.53 -8.50 -21.86
C MET A 184 5.69 -7.58 -22.73
N CYS A 185 4.57 -7.10 -22.20
CA CYS A 185 3.59 -6.28 -22.93
C CYS A 185 3.73 -4.77 -22.63
N ASP A 186 4.72 -4.36 -21.85
CA ASP A 186 5.05 -2.98 -21.48
C ASP A 186 3.85 -2.16 -20.99
N PHE A 187 3.16 -2.65 -19.97
CA PHE A 187 2.10 -1.91 -19.29
C PHE A 187 2.42 -1.70 -17.80
N ASP A 188 1.72 -0.75 -17.17
CA ASP A 188 1.86 -0.47 -15.75
C ASP A 188 0.95 -1.39 -14.94
N LEU A 189 1.53 -2.01 -13.90
CA LEU A 189 0.87 -2.94 -12.99
C LEU A 189 0.86 -2.36 -11.56
N TYR A 190 -0.31 -2.36 -10.92
CA TYR A 190 -0.47 -1.97 -9.53
C TYR A 190 -1.19 -3.07 -8.76
N ILE A 191 -0.68 -3.41 -7.57
CA ILE A 191 -1.28 -4.39 -6.66
C ILE A 191 -1.63 -3.65 -5.37
N GLU A 192 -2.91 -3.57 -5.06
CA GLU A 192 -3.45 -2.87 -3.88
C GLU A 192 -4.53 -3.73 -3.23
N GLN A 193 -4.47 -3.95 -1.93
CA GLN A 193 -5.57 -4.48 -1.10
C GLN A 193 -6.45 -5.56 -1.79
N ARG A 194 -5.85 -6.60 -2.37
CA ARG A 194 -6.51 -7.64 -3.19
C ARG A 194 -7.13 -7.12 -4.50
N LEU A 195 -6.61 -6.04 -5.04
CA LEU A 195 -6.97 -5.51 -6.34
C LEU A 195 -5.74 -5.48 -7.24
N ILE A 196 -5.87 -6.03 -8.43
CA ILE A 196 -4.88 -5.93 -9.50
C ILE A 196 -5.38 -4.92 -10.53
N VAL A 197 -4.58 -3.89 -10.76
CA VAL A 197 -4.89 -2.83 -11.73
C VAL A 197 -3.82 -2.83 -12.81
N ILE A 198 -4.24 -2.83 -14.07
CA ILE A 198 -3.36 -2.65 -15.21
C ILE A 198 -3.73 -1.41 -16.00
N CYS A 199 -2.73 -0.65 -16.42
CA CYS A 199 -2.89 0.57 -17.22
C CYS A 199 -1.94 0.53 -18.40
N LYS A 200 -2.29 1.19 -19.50
CA LYS A 200 -1.32 1.47 -20.57
C LYS A 200 -0.10 2.14 -19.97
N LYS A 201 1.08 1.88 -20.54
CA LYS A 201 2.32 2.50 -20.07
C LYS A 201 2.22 4.02 -19.99
N GLY A 202 2.43 4.57 -18.79
CA GLY A 202 2.24 5.99 -18.53
C GLY A 202 0.78 6.46 -18.68
N GLY A 203 -0.20 5.57 -18.75
CA GLY A 203 -1.63 5.89 -18.80
C GLY A 203 -2.19 6.31 -17.45
N ASP A 204 -3.30 7.03 -17.45
CA ASP A 204 -3.97 7.43 -16.22
C ASP A 204 -4.90 6.33 -15.72
N ARG A 205 -4.93 6.16 -14.40
CA ARG A 205 -5.99 5.38 -13.74
C ARG A 205 -7.23 6.27 -13.65
N GLU A 206 -8.38 5.77 -14.05
CA GLU A 206 -9.66 6.49 -13.97
C GLU A 206 -10.18 6.56 -12.53
N VAL A 207 -9.43 7.20 -11.66
CA VAL A 207 -9.81 7.46 -10.27
C VAL A 207 -10.07 8.95 -10.08
N LYS A 208 -10.89 9.29 -9.07
CA LYS A 208 -11.10 10.69 -8.71
C LYS A 208 -9.76 11.36 -8.39
N ILE A 209 -9.44 12.42 -9.12
CA ILE A 209 -8.19 13.16 -8.96
C ILE A 209 -8.32 14.10 -7.75
N PRO A 210 -7.54 13.92 -6.67
CA PRO A 210 -7.54 14.82 -5.53
C PRO A 210 -6.84 16.14 -5.88
N VAL A 211 -7.44 17.24 -5.43
CA VAL A 211 -6.85 18.59 -5.52
C VAL A 211 -6.25 18.96 -4.17
N ILE A 212 -4.93 19.13 -4.15
CA ILE A 212 -4.15 19.40 -2.94
C ILE A 212 -3.73 20.86 -2.95
N THR A 213 -4.23 21.60 -1.96
CA THR A 213 -3.93 23.02 -1.75
C THR A 213 -3.49 23.25 -0.30
N PRO A 214 -2.90 24.40 0.04
CA PRO A 214 -2.64 24.74 1.44
C PRO A 214 -3.86 24.66 2.36
N LYS A 215 -5.06 24.86 1.81
CA LYS A 215 -6.33 24.78 2.55
C LYS A 215 -6.89 23.35 2.66
N THR A 216 -6.56 22.47 1.69
CA THR A 216 -7.10 21.11 1.63
C THR A 216 -6.13 20.04 2.09
N GLY A 217 -4.97 20.44 2.65
CA GLY A 217 -4.08 19.51 3.31
C GLY A 217 -2.64 19.46 2.82
N LEU A 218 -2.18 20.36 1.94
CA LEU A 218 -0.77 20.49 1.63
C LEU A 218 0.01 20.88 2.90
N ILE A 219 1.06 20.16 3.22
CA ILE A 219 1.92 20.38 4.39
C ILE A 219 3.26 20.93 3.90
N GLY A 220 3.59 22.14 4.31
CA GLY A 220 4.79 22.83 3.82
C GLY A 220 4.70 23.20 2.34
N TYR A 221 5.83 23.12 1.66
CA TYR A 221 5.95 23.48 0.24
C TYR A 221 6.44 22.28 -0.57
N PRO A 222 5.92 22.08 -1.79
CA PRO A 222 6.47 21.08 -2.71
C PRO A 222 7.92 21.45 -3.07
N ALA A 223 8.80 20.46 -3.04
CA ALA A 223 10.19 20.61 -3.44
C ALA A 223 10.41 19.98 -4.82
N PRO A 224 10.90 20.73 -5.82
CA PRO A 224 11.31 20.15 -7.10
C PRO A 224 12.49 19.18 -6.91
N ASP A 225 12.49 18.10 -7.64
CA ASP A 225 13.59 17.17 -7.77
C ASP A 225 13.90 16.84 -9.24
N GLN A 226 14.89 15.99 -9.51
CA GLN A 226 15.28 15.63 -10.88
C GLN A 226 14.19 14.89 -11.67
N ARG A 227 13.22 14.27 -11.00
CA ARG A 227 12.14 13.49 -11.62
C ARG A 227 10.80 14.20 -11.60
N GLY A 228 10.66 15.28 -10.84
CA GLY A 228 9.42 15.99 -10.68
C GLY A 228 9.35 16.78 -9.38
N ILE A 229 8.50 16.36 -8.45
CA ILE A 229 8.33 17.03 -7.16
C ILE A 229 8.19 16.04 -6.01
N THR A 230 8.60 16.46 -4.83
CA THR A 230 8.31 15.81 -3.56
C THR A 230 7.48 16.74 -2.69
N PHE A 231 6.42 16.24 -2.09
CA PHE A 231 5.59 17.02 -1.17
C PHE A 231 4.98 16.15 -0.08
N SER A 232 4.49 16.81 0.98
CA SER A 232 3.73 16.16 2.04
C SER A 232 2.30 16.70 2.06
N CYS A 233 1.35 15.83 2.33
CA CYS A 233 -0.06 16.22 2.50
C CYS A 233 -0.71 15.46 3.65
N ALA A 234 -1.84 15.98 4.13
CA ALA A 234 -2.71 15.24 5.04
C ALA A 234 -3.14 13.92 4.38
N TYR A 235 -3.32 12.87 5.18
CA TYR A 235 -3.77 11.59 4.66
C TYR A 235 -5.11 11.71 3.95
N ASP A 236 -5.10 11.37 2.68
CA ASP A 236 -6.29 11.27 1.82
C ASP A 236 -6.24 9.94 1.06
N PRO A 237 -7.19 9.02 1.27
CA PRO A 237 -7.24 7.74 0.58
C PRO A 237 -7.46 7.85 -0.95
N LEU A 238 -7.75 9.04 -1.47
CA LEU A 238 -7.82 9.31 -2.91
C LEU A 238 -6.44 9.49 -3.54
N VAL A 239 -5.41 9.84 -2.73
CA VAL A 239 -4.01 9.85 -3.19
C VAL A 239 -3.53 8.42 -3.27
N ARG A 240 -3.35 7.91 -4.49
CA ARG A 240 -2.97 6.52 -4.74
C ARG A 240 -1.69 6.44 -5.55
N PHE A 241 -0.94 5.38 -5.36
CA PHE A 241 0.23 5.06 -6.19
C PHE A 241 -0.20 4.90 -7.66
N GLY A 242 0.56 5.49 -8.59
CA GLY A 242 0.21 5.52 -10.02
C GLY A 242 -0.96 6.45 -10.38
N GLY A 243 -1.65 7.02 -9.39
CA GLY A 243 -2.72 7.99 -9.60
C GLY A 243 -2.21 9.39 -9.90
N ILE A 244 -3.11 10.26 -10.36
CA ILE A 244 -2.84 11.67 -10.59
C ILE A 244 -3.27 12.48 -9.36
N VAL A 245 -2.48 13.49 -9.03
CA VAL A 245 -2.79 14.52 -8.04
C VAL A 245 -2.64 15.89 -8.67
N GLN A 246 -3.50 16.84 -8.29
CA GLN A 246 -3.41 18.21 -8.72
C GLN A 246 -2.92 19.07 -7.57
N ILE A 247 -1.79 19.75 -7.75
CA ILE A 247 -1.34 20.78 -6.81
C ILE A 247 -1.82 22.12 -7.30
N ARG A 248 -2.44 22.90 -6.43
CA ARG A 248 -2.96 24.25 -6.72
C ARG A 248 -2.68 25.18 -5.55
N GLU A 249 -2.64 26.47 -5.85
CA GLU A 249 -2.45 27.55 -4.85
C GLU A 249 -1.15 27.41 -4.01
N SER A 250 -0.14 26.69 -4.49
CA SER A 250 1.16 26.69 -3.85
C SER A 250 1.86 28.03 -4.11
N ILE A 251 2.49 28.58 -3.06
CA ILE A 251 3.22 29.87 -3.14
C ILE A 251 4.53 29.70 -3.93
N ILE A 252 5.08 28.48 -3.98
CA ILE A 252 6.30 28.20 -4.74
C ILE A 252 5.93 27.93 -6.19
N GLY A 253 6.00 29.00 -6.98
CA GLY A 253 6.05 29.03 -8.44
C GLY A 253 4.94 28.28 -9.21
N ASP A 254 4.66 28.75 -10.41
CA ASP A 254 3.69 28.11 -11.32
C ASP A 254 4.10 26.69 -11.74
N VAL A 255 5.39 26.37 -11.63
CA VAL A 255 5.94 25.06 -12.02
C VAL A 255 5.36 23.91 -11.20
N VAL A 256 5.04 24.12 -9.93
CA VAL A 256 4.49 23.05 -9.07
C VAL A 256 2.96 22.97 -9.11
N ASN A 257 2.28 24.05 -9.53
CA ASN A 257 0.81 24.15 -9.60
C ASN A 257 0.25 23.44 -10.84
N GLN A 258 0.55 22.14 -10.98
CA GLN A 258 0.21 21.32 -12.13
C GLN A 258 -0.37 19.97 -11.71
N ASP A 259 -0.61 19.11 -12.69
CA ASP A 259 -1.04 17.73 -12.51
C ASP A 259 0.19 16.83 -12.47
N TRP A 260 0.28 16.00 -11.44
CA TRP A 260 1.41 15.16 -11.14
C TRP A 260 1.00 13.70 -11.02
N ARG A 261 1.82 12.79 -11.53
CA ARG A 261 1.64 11.34 -11.36
C ARG A 261 2.46 10.87 -10.16
N VAL A 262 1.82 10.19 -9.23
CA VAL A 262 2.44 9.63 -8.02
C VAL A 262 3.26 8.39 -8.37
N TYR A 263 4.58 8.42 -8.12
CA TYR A 263 5.47 7.26 -8.28
C TYR A 263 6.11 6.78 -6.98
N GLY A 264 5.94 7.50 -5.88
CA GLY A 264 6.35 7.10 -4.54
C GLY A 264 5.33 7.61 -3.54
N LEU A 265 4.91 6.76 -2.62
CA LEU A 265 3.88 7.08 -1.65
C LEU A 265 4.15 6.37 -0.32
N VAL A 266 4.30 7.16 0.73
CA VAL A 266 4.47 6.68 2.10
C VAL A 266 3.45 7.36 2.99
N ALA A 267 2.60 6.59 3.66
CA ALA A 267 1.65 7.10 4.64
C ALA A 267 2.18 6.85 6.05
N THR A 268 2.30 7.92 6.85
CA THR A 268 2.61 7.86 8.28
C THR A 268 1.38 8.25 9.07
N LEU A 269 0.80 7.29 9.80
CA LEU A 269 -0.45 7.46 10.52
C LEU A 269 -0.27 7.06 11.98
N GLU A 270 -0.54 7.99 12.87
CA GLU A 270 -0.32 7.84 14.30
C GLU A 270 -1.58 8.23 15.06
N ALA A 271 -2.05 7.37 15.93
CA ALA A 271 -3.20 7.63 16.80
C ALA A 271 -2.80 7.47 18.24
N ASN A 272 -3.28 8.38 19.09
CA ASN A 272 -2.99 8.43 20.52
C ASN A 272 -1.49 8.59 20.84
N ILE A 273 -0.74 9.25 19.95
CA ILE A 273 0.66 9.62 20.13
C ILE A 273 0.76 11.14 20.17
N PRO A 274 1.42 11.73 21.17
CA PRO A 274 1.61 13.19 21.24
C PRO A 274 2.29 13.71 19.98
N GLN A 275 1.73 14.76 19.35
CA GLN A 275 2.19 15.33 18.09
C GLN A 275 2.24 14.32 16.92
N GLY A 276 1.48 13.23 17.03
CA GLY A 276 1.44 12.16 16.04
C GLY A 276 1.04 12.65 14.64
N LYS A 277 1.66 12.05 13.64
CA LYS A 277 1.51 12.40 12.24
C LYS A 277 0.27 11.73 11.65
N TRP A 278 -0.39 12.41 10.72
CA TRP A 278 -1.49 11.87 9.93
C TRP A 278 -1.36 12.37 8.50
N GLN A 279 -0.32 11.90 7.84
CA GLN A 279 0.16 12.49 6.58
C GLN A 279 0.67 11.46 5.60
N MET A 280 0.81 11.90 4.37
CA MET A 280 1.46 11.17 3.29
C MET A 280 2.64 11.97 2.77
N ASN A 281 3.75 11.27 2.49
CA ASN A 281 4.88 11.81 1.73
C ASN A 281 4.76 11.25 0.31
N VAL A 282 4.76 12.14 -0.67
CA VAL A 282 4.46 11.84 -2.06
C VAL A 282 5.62 12.26 -2.93
N ASN A 283 6.12 11.34 -3.75
CA ASN A 283 7.01 11.65 -4.87
C ASN A 283 6.21 11.53 -6.16
N ALA A 284 6.22 12.58 -6.95
CA ALA A 284 5.40 12.64 -8.15
C ALA A 284 6.20 13.19 -9.34
N THR A 285 5.92 12.68 -10.53
CA THR A 285 6.53 13.09 -11.78
C THR A 285 5.50 13.74 -12.69
N TRP A 286 5.94 14.29 -13.81
CA TRP A 286 5.05 14.88 -14.82
C TRP A 286 3.98 13.89 -15.26
N ARG A 287 2.72 14.33 -15.35
CA ARG A 287 1.58 13.49 -15.71
C ARG A 287 1.84 12.63 -16.96
N ASN A 288 2.49 13.19 -17.96
CA ASN A 288 2.76 12.53 -19.25
C ASN A 288 4.11 11.80 -19.28
N SER A 289 4.82 11.67 -18.17
CA SER A 289 6.08 10.93 -18.13
C SER A 289 5.82 9.43 -18.29
N LYS A 290 6.46 8.81 -19.27
CA LYS A 290 6.44 7.35 -19.47
C LYS A 290 7.35 6.61 -18.49
N ASP A 291 8.26 7.33 -17.82
CA ASP A 291 9.29 6.75 -16.95
C ASP A 291 8.84 6.65 -15.48
N ALA A 292 7.63 7.07 -15.16
CA ALA A 292 7.11 7.14 -13.80
C ALA A 292 6.88 5.79 -13.13
N ALA A 293 6.71 4.72 -13.91
CA ALA A 293 6.28 3.43 -13.39
C ALA A 293 7.41 2.42 -13.21
N VAL A 294 8.62 2.74 -13.61
CA VAL A 294 9.75 1.79 -13.56
C VAL A 294 10.83 2.30 -12.63
N GLN A 295 10.73 1.95 -11.35
CA GLN A 295 11.93 1.74 -10.55
C GLN A 295 12.43 0.33 -10.90
N ARG A 296 13.46 0.27 -11.74
CA ARG A 296 14.29 -0.91 -11.91
C ARG A 296 15.20 -1.07 -10.70
#